data_502ec0b3e65a3de7bbab51d41192cad1
#
_entry.id   502ec0b3e65a3de7bbab51d41192cad1
#
_cell.length_a   1.000
_cell.length_b   1.000
_cell.length_c   1.000
_cell.angle_alpha   90.00
_cell.angle_beta   90.00
_cell.angle_gamma   90.00
#
_symmetry.space_group_name_H-M   'P 1'
#
loop_
_entity.id
_entity.type
_entity.pdbx_description
1 polymer ?
#
loop_
_entity_poly.entity_id
_entity_poly.type
_entity_poly.pdbx_seq_one_letter_code
_entity_poly.pdbx_strand_id
1 'polypeptide(L)'
;MKKPFWKQFAALAVSVALPAAASMTYTAAVVALGGSSSAQESIPPPPADRTLIYLIDEKGVLAALPFEAGTMPIKTDEVAKSDKISYVELKGASAATLVKTDEPRFYVFVPDNPGAHPPFLVRLTNKRGARRVTAITQRGLRGYAIASEEIVKPRYRVLGREGGMVYMEIRPREALLPGEYAIVGSDLERTATFRVAPVSMP
;
A
#
# COMPACT_ATOMS: atom_id res chain seq x y z
N MET A 1 15.32 -15.99 -50.31
CA MET A 1 16.59 -15.26 -50.22
C MET A 1 16.29 -13.77 -50.18
N LYS A 2 16.41 -13.12 -48.99
CA LYS A 2 16.33 -11.67 -48.85
C LYS A 2 17.52 -11.24 -47.95
N LYS A 3 18.35 -10.35 -48.46
CA LYS A 3 19.61 -9.88 -47.85
C LYS A 3 19.34 -8.86 -46.74
N PRO A 4 20.13 -8.78 -45.65
CA PRO A 4 20.02 -7.75 -44.64
C PRO A 4 20.72 -6.46 -45.08
N PHE A 5 20.10 -5.34 -44.80
CA PHE A 5 20.53 -3.99 -45.10
C PHE A 5 21.24 -3.42 -43.85
N TRP A 6 22.54 -3.40 -43.85
CA TRP A 6 23.37 -2.81 -42.80
C TRP A 6 23.75 -1.38 -43.21
N LYS A 7 23.20 -0.38 -42.54
CA LYS A 7 23.59 1.01 -42.72
C LYS A 7 24.62 1.40 -41.64
N GLN A 8 25.81 1.78 -42.16
CA GLN A 8 26.88 2.38 -41.44
C GLN A 8 26.46 3.73 -40.81
N PHE A 9 26.79 3.95 -39.56
CA PHE A 9 26.79 5.29 -38.97
C PHE A 9 28.25 5.71 -38.76
N ALA A 10 28.62 6.77 -39.47
CA ALA A 10 29.90 7.45 -39.36
C ALA A 10 29.99 8.26 -38.06
N ALA A 11 31.07 8.10 -37.34
CA ALA A 11 31.38 8.89 -36.16
C ALA A 11 31.89 10.26 -36.58
N LEU A 12 31.24 11.32 -36.13
CA LEU A 12 31.72 12.68 -36.26
C LEU A 12 32.41 13.07 -34.95
N ALA A 13 33.71 13.17 -34.97
CA ALA A 13 34.52 13.71 -33.87
C ALA A 13 34.49 15.24 -33.97
N VAL A 14 33.91 15.90 -32.99
CA VAL A 14 34.00 17.36 -32.82
C VAL A 14 35.00 17.64 -31.72
N SER A 15 36.17 18.15 -32.15
CA SER A 15 37.19 18.71 -31.27
C SER A 15 36.78 20.12 -30.86
N VAL A 16 36.53 20.34 -29.56
CA VAL A 16 36.35 21.69 -29.01
C VAL A 16 37.59 22.09 -28.24
N ALA A 17 38.24 23.13 -28.76
CA ALA A 17 39.42 23.77 -28.14
C ALA A 17 38.99 24.58 -26.91
N LEU A 18 39.70 24.38 -25.79
CA LEU A 18 39.60 25.22 -24.60
C LEU A 18 40.32 26.57 -24.80
N PRO A 19 39.75 27.69 -24.41
CA PRO A 19 40.51 28.89 -24.06
C PRO A 19 40.77 28.93 -22.54
N ALA A 20 42.03 29.30 -22.22
CA ALA A 20 42.53 29.43 -20.87
C ALA A 20 42.09 30.74 -20.21
N ALA A 21 41.91 30.62 -18.90
CA ALA A 21 42.19 31.60 -17.84
C ALA A 21 41.43 32.96 -17.80
N ALA A 22 40.60 33.08 -16.77
CA ALA A 22 40.58 34.28 -15.96
C ALA A 22 40.10 33.89 -14.53
N SER A 23 41.02 33.90 -13.58
CA SER A 23 40.75 33.74 -12.15
C SER A 23 40.03 34.95 -11.63
N MET A 24 38.72 34.90 -11.48
CA MET A 24 37.93 35.84 -10.66
C MET A 24 37.54 35.14 -9.36
N THR A 25 38.23 35.53 -8.28
CA THR A 25 37.85 35.20 -6.91
C THR A 25 36.52 35.87 -6.58
N TYR A 26 35.44 35.15 -6.74
CA TYR A 26 34.15 35.53 -6.16
C TYR A 26 34.07 34.99 -4.73
N THR A 27 34.17 35.90 -3.78
CA THR A 27 33.77 35.63 -2.39
C THR A 27 32.27 35.40 -2.37
N ALA A 28 31.83 34.16 -2.54
CA ALA A 28 30.43 33.77 -2.37
C ALA A 28 30.12 33.83 -0.87
N ALA A 29 29.37 34.85 -0.44
CA ALA A 29 28.67 34.83 0.82
C ALA A 29 27.69 33.64 0.78
N VAL A 30 28.02 32.57 1.49
CA VAL A 30 27.11 31.46 1.73
C VAL A 30 26.03 31.98 2.66
N VAL A 31 24.94 32.46 2.07
CA VAL A 31 23.67 32.60 2.77
C VAL A 31 23.25 31.17 3.08
N ALA A 32 23.44 30.75 4.34
CA ALA A 32 22.85 29.54 4.86
C ALA A 32 21.32 29.72 4.84
N LEU A 33 20.71 29.45 3.70
CA LEU A 33 19.29 29.14 3.64
C LEU A 33 19.10 27.91 4.52
N GLY A 34 18.48 28.14 5.68
CA GLY A 34 18.08 27.09 6.60
C GLY A 34 17.19 26.11 5.85
N GLY A 35 17.81 25.14 5.22
CA GLY A 35 17.13 23.99 4.67
C GLY A 35 16.48 23.31 5.86
N SER A 36 15.15 23.37 5.91
CA SER A 36 14.36 22.47 6.75
C SER A 36 14.84 21.08 6.38
N SER A 37 15.67 20.48 7.23
CA SER A 37 16.05 19.08 7.15
C SER A 37 14.72 18.33 7.28
N SER A 38 14.12 17.99 6.15
CA SER A 38 13.05 17.00 6.14
C SER A 38 13.70 15.77 6.76
N ALA A 39 13.33 15.48 7.99
CA ALA A 39 13.79 14.28 8.70
C ALA A 39 13.57 13.14 7.73
N GLN A 40 14.66 12.59 7.22
CA GLN A 40 14.61 11.49 6.27
C GLN A 40 13.96 10.34 7.01
N GLU A 41 12.71 10.11 6.72
CA GLU A 41 11.87 9.11 7.36
C GLU A 41 12.59 7.76 7.24
N SER A 42 13.17 7.31 8.36
CA SER A 42 13.92 6.06 8.37
C SER A 42 12.97 4.92 8.07
N ILE A 43 13.20 4.22 6.97
CA ILE A 43 12.45 3.03 6.62
C ILE A 43 12.95 1.91 7.53
N PRO A 44 12.12 1.31 8.38
CA PRO A 44 12.53 0.17 9.19
C PRO A 44 13.02 -0.98 8.31
N PRO A 45 13.99 -1.77 8.77
CA PRO A 45 14.43 -2.93 8.03
C PRO A 45 13.27 -3.92 7.85
N PRO A 46 13.26 -4.70 6.75
CA PRO A 46 12.24 -5.70 6.53
C PRO A 46 12.17 -6.70 7.68
N PRO A 47 10.97 -6.96 8.24
CA PRO A 47 10.82 -7.97 9.29
C PRO A 47 11.09 -9.39 8.75
N ALA A 48 11.49 -10.28 9.65
CA ALA A 48 11.84 -11.66 9.29
C ALA A 48 10.64 -12.45 8.76
N ASP A 49 9.46 -12.29 9.36
CA ASP A 49 8.24 -12.94 8.87
C ASP A 49 7.58 -12.11 7.77
N ARG A 50 7.76 -12.55 6.55
CA ARG A 50 7.22 -11.90 5.35
C ARG A 50 5.78 -12.29 5.02
N THR A 51 5.17 -13.13 5.84
CA THR A 51 3.78 -13.55 5.65
C THR A 51 2.77 -12.66 6.35
N LEU A 52 3.22 -11.81 7.25
CA LEU A 52 2.40 -10.91 8.05
C LEU A 52 2.30 -9.51 7.44
N ILE A 53 1.29 -8.79 7.87
CA ILE A 53 1.13 -7.36 7.64
C ILE A 53 1.55 -6.65 8.91
N TYR A 54 2.30 -5.57 8.78
CA TYR A 54 2.81 -4.81 9.93
C TYR A 54 2.23 -3.41 9.93
N LEU A 55 1.74 -2.99 11.07
CA LEU A 55 1.45 -1.59 11.36
C LEU A 55 2.73 -0.90 11.83
N ILE A 56 2.97 0.31 11.34
CA ILE A 56 4.10 1.14 11.77
C ILE A 56 3.56 2.19 12.73
N ASP A 57 4.10 2.25 13.92
CA ASP A 57 3.79 3.30 14.87
C ASP A 57 4.54 4.62 14.55
N GLU A 58 4.25 5.66 15.29
CA GLU A 58 4.88 6.99 15.14
C GLU A 58 6.41 6.96 15.39
N LYS A 59 6.89 5.96 16.11
CA LYS A 59 8.32 5.76 16.39
C LYS A 59 9.02 4.88 15.36
N GLY A 60 8.30 4.43 14.34
CA GLY A 60 8.81 3.50 13.33
C GLY A 60 8.89 2.05 13.80
N VAL A 61 8.28 1.70 14.92
CA VAL A 61 8.24 0.32 15.41
C VAL A 61 7.17 -0.47 14.66
N LEU A 62 7.51 -1.69 14.24
CA LEU A 62 6.63 -2.60 13.51
C LEU A 62 5.86 -3.48 14.49
N ALA A 63 4.54 -3.44 14.40
CA ALA A 63 3.65 -4.34 15.13
C ALA A 63 2.89 -5.23 14.11
N ALA A 64 3.00 -6.54 14.25
CA ALA A 64 2.28 -7.46 13.39
C ALA A 64 0.76 -7.36 13.61
N LEU A 65 0.01 -7.26 12.52
CA LEU A 65 -1.44 -7.36 12.54
C LEU A 65 -1.86 -8.82 12.45
N PRO A 66 -2.69 -9.31 13.38
CA PRO A 66 -3.20 -10.66 13.29
C PRO A 66 -4.17 -10.80 12.11
N PHE A 67 -4.07 -11.93 11.41
CA PHE A 67 -5.08 -12.30 10.44
C PHE A 67 -6.31 -12.88 11.11
N GLU A 68 -7.45 -12.48 10.62
CA GLU A 68 -8.73 -13.07 10.99
C GLU A 68 -9.28 -13.89 9.83
N ALA A 69 -9.75 -15.09 10.12
CA ALA A 69 -10.41 -15.90 9.11
C ALA A 69 -11.82 -15.36 8.86
N GLY A 70 -12.10 -15.05 7.62
CA GLY A 70 -13.45 -14.75 7.17
C GLY A 70 -14.30 -16.02 7.06
N THR A 71 -15.62 -15.86 7.03
CA THR A 71 -16.53 -16.97 6.76
C THR A 71 -16.51 -17.32 5.28
N MET A 72 -16.16 -18.56 4.98
CA MET A 72 -16.32 -19.13 3.63
C MET A 72 -17.40 -20.22 3.69
N PRO A 73 -18.27 -20.36 2.69
CA PRO A 73 -18.35 -19.62 1.44
C PRO A 73 -18.82 -18.17 1.62
N ILE A 74 -18.60 -17.32 0.60
CA ILE A 74 -19.09 -15.95 0.55
C ILE A 74 -20.61 -15.96 0.73
N LYS A 75 -21.09 -15.22 1.70
CA LYS A 75 -22.52 -15.05 1.97
C LYS A 75 -23.10 -14.00 1.03
N THR A 76 -24.37 -14.11 0.71
CA THR A 76 -25.12 -13.14 -0.09
C THR A 76 -26.35 -12.70 0.67
N ASP A 77 -26.51 -11.40 0.83
CA ASP A 77 -27.74 -10.78 1.35
C ASP A 77 -28.57 -10.24 0.17
N GLU A 78 -29.85 -10.45 0.20
CA GLU A 78 -30.79 -9.76 -0.69
C GLU A 78 -31.14 -8.41 -0.07
N VAL A 79 -30.72 -7.33 -0.72
CA VAL A 79 -30.96 -5.95 -0.24
C VAL A 79 -32.26 -5.40 -0.82
N ALA A 80 -32.60 -5.83 -2.04
CA ALA A 80 -33.87 -5.57 -2.72
C ALA A 80 -34.14 -6.75 -3.65
N LYS A 81 -35.34 -6.82 -4.23
CA LYS A 81 -35.75 -7.93 -5.12
C LYS A 81 -34.79 -8.23 -6.29
N SER A 82 -33.90 -7.30 -6.64
CA SER A 82 -32.92 -7.41 -7.71
C SER A 82 -31.45 -7.34 -7.28
N ASP A 83 -31.17 -6.83 -6.10
CA ASP A 83 -29.80 -6.53 -5.71
C ASP A 83 -29.26 -7.52 -4.68
N LYS A 84 -28.28 -8.29 -5.09
CA LYS A 84 -27.56 -9.24 -4.24
C LYS A 84 -26.19 -8.67 -3.91
N ILE A 85 -25.94 -8.45 -2.63
CA ILE A 85 -24.61 -8.05 -2.15
C ILE A 85 -23.95 -9.25 -1.50
N SER A 86 -22.82 -9.67 -2.07
CA SER A 86 -21.97 -10.69 -1.49
C SER A 86 -21.01 -10.08 -0.46
N TYR A 87 -20.70 -10.81 0.59
CA TYR A 87 -19.81 -10.37 1.65
C TYR A 87 -19.07 -11.53 2.33
N VAL A 88 -17.94 -11.21 2.94
CA VAL A 88 -17.25 -12.07 3.89
C VAL A 88 -17.47 -11.51 5.29
N GLU A 89 -17.87 -12.37 6.22
CA GLU A 89 -18.14 -11.99 7.59
C GLU A 89 -16.97 -12.35 8.50
N LEU A 90 -16.58 -11.39 9.32
CA LEU A 90 -15.57 -11.53 10.37
C LEU A 90 -16.23 -11.56 11.73
N LYS A 91 -15.76 -12.43 12.61
CA LYS A 91 -16.33 -12.58 13.95
C LYS A 91 -16.11 -11.32 14.80
N GLY A 92 -17.09 -11.00 15.63
CA GLY A 92 -17.04 -9.89 16.57
C GLY A 92 -17.31 -8.53 15.96
N ALA A 93 -17.77 -7.62 16.80
CA ALA A 93 -18.18 -6.28 16.41
C ALA A 93 -17.02 -5.31 16.22
N SER A 94 -15.84 -5.65 16.72
CA SER A 94 -14.67 -4.76 16.67
C SER A 94 -13.37 -5.53 16.49
N ALA A 95 -12.43 -4.93 15.76
CA ALA A 95 -11.07 -5.43 15.63
C ALA A 95 -10.30 -5.29 16.96
N ALA A 96 -9.42 -6.25 17.23
CA ALA A 96 -8.59 -6.23 18.42
C ALA A 96 -7.54 -5.09 18.37
N THR A 97 -7.01 -4.80 17.19
CA THR A 97 -5.99 -3.77 17.01
C THR A 97 -6.62 -2.39 16.93
N LEU A 98 -6.27 -1.52 17.87
CA LEU A 98 -6.67 -0.12 17.89
C LEU A 98 -5.54 0.75 17.31
N VAL A 99 -5.88 1.55 16.32
CA VAL A 99 -4.99 2.53 15.69
C VAL A 99 -5.43 3.93 16.13
N LYS A 100 -4.50 4.71 16.67
CA LYS A 100 -4.77 6.06 17.20
C LYS A 100 -4.60 7.17 16.17
N THR A 101 -3.90 6.88 15.07
CA THR A 101 -3.73 7.82 13.96
C THR A 101 -4.77 7.57 12.88
N ASP A 102 -5.19 8.62 12.22
CA ASP A 102 -6.08 8.57 11.05
C ASP A 102 -5.31 8.36 9.73
N GLU A 103 -3.98 8.43 9.76
CA GLU A 103 -3.11 8.11 8.62
C GLU A 103 -2.17 6.93 8.92
N PRO A 104 -2.72 5.73 9.20
CA PRO A 104 -1.89 4.57 9.53
C PRO A 104 -1.02 4.14 8.36
N ARG A 105 0.14 3.58 8.69
CA ARG A 105 1.11 3.07 7.73
C ARG A 105 1.28 1.59 7.92
N PHE A 106 1.21 0.85 6.82
CA PHE A 106 1.33 -0.61 6.86
C PHE A 106 2.46 -1.07 5.96
N TYR A 107 3.20 -2.08 6.41
CA TYR A 107 4.18 -2.78 5.59
C TYR A 107 3.65 -4.15 5.21
N VAL A 108 3.77 -4.47 3.93
CA VAL A 108 3.32 -5.73 3.35
C VAL A 108 4.35 -6.30 2.40
N PHE A 109 4.33 -7.61 2.24
CA PHE A 109 5.11 -8.31 1.24
C PHE A 109 4.17 -8.90 0.18
N VAL A 110 4.48 -8.65 -1.06
CA VAL A 110 3.71 -9.11 -2.22
C VAL A 110 4.64 -9.89 -3.14
N PRO A 111 4.26 -11.03 -3.69
CA PRO A 111 5.08 -11.75 -4.65
C PRO A 111 5.48 -10.85 -5.84
N ASP A 112 6.75 -10.88 -6.24
CA ASP A 112 7.26 -10.11 -7.38
C ASP A 112 7.00 -10.86 -8.69
N ASN A 113 5.73 -10.93 -9.07
CA ASN A 113 5.29 -11.55 -10.32
C ASN A 113 4.20 -10.72 -11.01
N PRO A 114 4.02 -10.85 -12.33
CA PRO A 114 3.08 -10.03 -13.11
C PRO A 114 1.60 -10.17 -12.72
N GLY A 115 1.23 -11.24 -12.01
CA GLY A 115 -0.14 -11.49 -11.57
C GLY A 115 -0.43 -11.08 -10.13
N ALA A 116 0.59 -10.64 -9.39
CA ALA A 116 0.42 -10.23 -8.00
C ALA A 116 -0.13 -8.81 -7.92
N HIS A 117 -1.13 -8.63 -7.08
CA HIS A 117 -1.69 -7.32 -6.79
C HIS A 117 -1.43 -6.95 -5.33
N PRO A 118 -1.16 -5.67 -5.03
CA PRO A 118 -1.11 -5.19 -3.66
C PRO A 118 -2.44 -5.47 -2.97
N PRO A 119 -2.44 -5.76 -1.66
CA PRO A 119 -3.67 -5.91 -0.90
C PRO A 119 -4.47 -4.61 -0.87
N PHE A 120 -5.77 -4.74 -0.71
CA PHE A 120 -6.70 -3.63 -0.65
C PHE A 120 -6.88 -3.16 0.80
N LEU A 121 -6.91 -1.85 1.01
CA LEU A 121 -7.41 -1.25 2.24
C LEU A 121 -8.91 -1.03 2.05
N VAL A 122 -9.74 -1.61 2.93
CA VAL A 122 -11.20 -1.55 2.83
C VAL A 122 -11.82 -1.08 4.14
N ARG A 123 -12.94 -0.39 4.04
CA ARG A 123 -13.78 -0.08 5.19
C ARG A 123 -14.72 -1.26 5.44
N LEU A 124 -14.85 -1.66 6.71
CA LEU A 124 -15.76 -2.72 7.11
C LEU A 124 -17.11 -2.13 7.50
N THR A 125 -18.18 -2.81 7.12
CA THR A 125 -19.51 -2.52 7.64
C THR A 125 -19.80 -3.38 8.87
N ASN A 126 -20.44 -2.80 9.86
CA ASN A 126 -20.84 -3.54 11.06
C ASN A 126 -22.33 -3.89 10.96
N LYS A 127 -22.67 -5.16 11.01
CA LYS A 127 -24.07 -5.62 10.95
C LYS A 127 -24.28 -6.78 11.91
N ARG A 128 -25.24 -6.62 12.81
CA ARG A 128 -25.65 -7.65 13.79
C ARG A 128 -24.49 -8.19 14.64
N GLY A 129 -23.55 -7.31 15.03
CA GLY A 129 -22.41 -7.68 15.87
C GLY A 129 -21.28 -8.41 15.14
N ALA A 130 -21.30 -8.43 13.80
CA ALA A 130 -20.22 -8.92 12.97
C ALA A 130 -19.73 -7.83 12.02
N ARG A 131 -18.44 -7.86 11.69
CA ARG A 131 -17.81 -6.99 10.68
C ARG A 131 -17.87 -7.66 9.33
N ARG A 132 -18.07 -6.89 8.27
CA ARG A 132 -18.20 -7.44 6.92
C ARG A 132 -17.34 -6.68 5.92
N VAL A 133 -16.65 -7.44 5.07
CA VAL A 133 -16.15 -6.96 3.78
C VAL A 133 -17.30 -7.14 2.80
N THR A 134 -17.89 -6.06 2.33
CA THR A 134 -19.08 -6.06 1.47
C THR A 134 -18.73 -5.88 -0.01
N ALA A 135 -19.73 -5.97 -0.87
CA ALA A 135 -19.63 -5.75 -2.31
C ALA A 135 -18.55 -6.60 -2.99
N ILE A 136 -18.49 -7.89 -2.62
CA ILE A 136 -17.56 -8.85 -3.20
C ILE A 136 -18.16 -9.51 -4.42
N THR A 137 -17.44 -9.50 -5.53
CA THR A 137 -17.80 -10.22 -6.75
C THR A 137 -16.81 -11.33 -6.99
N GLN A 138 -17.29 -12.56 -7.14
CA GLN A 138 -16.45 -13.68 -7.51
C GLN A 138 -16.05 -13.58 -9.00
N ARG A 139 -14.76 -13.67 -9.27
CA ARG A 139 -14.19 -13.68 -10.62
C ARG A 139 -13.53 -15.03 -10.89
N GLY A 140 -14.19 -15.85 -11.71
CA GLY A 140 -13.70 -17.21 -12.04
C GLY A 140 -13.65 -18.12 -10.80
N LEU A 141 -12.77 -19.12 -10.84
CA LEU A 141 -12.70 -20.18 -9.83
C LEU A 141 -11.95 -19.78 -8.56
N ARG A 142 -11.08 -18.77 -8.60
CA ARG A 142 -10.20 -18.40 -7.46
C ARG A 142 -10.01 -16.89 -7.28
N GLY A 143 -10.69 -16.07 -8.06
CA GLY A 143 -10.52 -14.63 -8.01
C GLY A 143 -11.72 -13.93 -7.36
N TYR A 144 -11.43 -12.85 -6.65
CA TYR A 144 -12.45 -11.96 -6.08
C TYR A 144 -12.16 -10.53 -6.52
N ALA A 145 -13.22 -9.73 -6.63
CA ALA A 145 -13.11 -8.30 -6.76
C ALA A 145 -13.95 -7.65 -5.68
N ILE A 146 -13.41 -6.63 -5.06
CA ILE A 146 -14.13 -5.76 -4.13
C ILE A 146 -14.57 -4.56 -4.92
N ALA A 147 -15.80 -4.10 -4.74
CA ALA A 147 -16.30 -2.91 -5.42
C ALA A 147 -15.46 -1.68 -5.04
N SER A 148 -15.23 -0.80 -5.99
CA SER A 148 -14.30 0.33 -5.83
C SER A 148 -14.73 1.32 -4.76
N GLU A 149 -16.02 1.43 -4.51
CA GLU A 149 -16.61 2.27 -3.46
C GLU A 149 -16.28 1.80 -2.04
N GLU A 150 -16.03 0.49 -1.86
CA GLU A 150 -15.63 -0.08 -0.58
C GLU A 150 -14.11 0.03 -0.32
N ILE A 151 -13.35 0.30 -1.37
CA ILE A 151 -11.91 0.42 -1.28
C ILE A 151 -11.56 1.83 -0.83
N VAL A 152 -10.88 1.93 0.32
CA VAL A 152 -10.20 3.16 0.72
C VAL A 152 -9.02 3.37 -0.22
N LYS A 153 -9.01 4.47 -0.96
CA LYS A 153 -7.94 4.77 -1.93
C LYS A 153 -6.57 4.77 -1.25
N PRO A 154 -5.69 3.81 -1.56
CA PRO A 154 -4.37 3.75 -0.94
C PRO A 154 -3.33 4.52 -1.75
N ARG A 155 -2.23 4.86 -1.07
CA ARG A 155 -0.94 5.18 -1.69
C ARG A 155 -0.01 4.01 -1.43
N TYR A 156 0.63 3.52 -2.48
CA TYR A 156 1.63 2.47 -2.40
C TYR A 156 3.02 3.07 -2.62
N ARG A 157 3.99 2.67 -1.79
CA ARG A 157 5.40 3.01 -1.96
C ARG A 157 6.21 1.73 -1.88
N VAL A 158 6.90 1.39 -2.96
CA VAL A 158 7.87 0.28 -2.96
C VAL A 158 9.07 0.70 -2.13
N LEU A 159 9.43 -0.11 -1.14
CA LEU A 159 10.56 0.11 -0.24
C LEU A 159 11.77 -0.72 -0.63
N GLY A 160 11.53 -1.89 -1.24
CA GLY A 160 12.58 -2.78 -1.69
C GLY A 160 12.05 -4.04 -2.37
N ARG A 161 12.97 -4.83 -2.88
CA ARG A 161 12.72 -6.14 -3.50
C ARG A 161 13.76 -7.12 -3.02
N GLU A 162 13.34 -8.25 -2.53
CA GLU A 162 14.23 -9.27 -2.00
C GLU A 162 13.56 -10.64 -2.00
N GLY A 163 14.29 -11.68 -2.40
CA GLY A 163 13.82 -13.06 -2.35
C GLY A 163 12.53 -13.31 -3.14
N GLY A 164 12.32 -12.66 -4.29
CA GLY A 164 11.10 -12.81 -5.09
C GLY A 164 9.87 -12.12 -4.49
N MET A 165 10.06 -11.22 -3.53
CA MET A 165 9.01 -10.44 -2.89
C MET A 165 9.27 -8.94 -3.07
N VAL A 166 8.21 -8.18 -3.26
CA VAL A 166 8.20 -6.71 -3.18
C VAL A 166 7.79 -6.32 -1.78
N TYR A 167 8.62 -5.57 -1.12
CA TYR A 167 8.37 -4.95 0.17
C TYR A 167 7.80 -3.56 -0.06
N MET A 168 6.61 -3.31 0.44
CA MET A 168 5.94 -2.05 0.18
C MET A 168 5.19 -1.50 1.38
N GLU A 169 5.05 -0.19 1.37
CA GLU A 169 4.22 0.54 2.31
C GLU A 169 2.86 0.84 1.68
N ILE A 170 1.82 0.68 2.49
CA ILE A 170 0.45 1.09 2.17
C ILE A 170 0.07 2.20 3.15
N ARG A 171 -0.43 3.32 2.62
CA ARG A 171 -1.05 4.39 3.41
C ARG A 171 -2.42 4.74 2.83
N PRO A 172 -3.38 5.20 3.59
CA PRO A 172 -4.56 5.83 3.04
C PRO A 172 -4.16 7.11 2.29
N ARG A 173 -4.89 7.47 1.25
CA ARG A 173 -4.66 8.72 0.52
C ARG A 173 -5.18 9.93 1.28
N GLU A 174 -6.24 9.73 2.04
CA GLU A 174 -6.93 10.69 2.87
C GLU A 174 -7.04 10.13 4.30
N ALA A 175 -7.13 11.00 5.29
CA ALA A 175 -7.31 10.61 6.68
C ALA A 175 -8.53 9.69 6.85
N LEU A 176 -8.35 8.61 7.60
CA LEU A 176 -9.43 7.65 7.87
C LEU A 176 -10.39 8.22 8.89
N LEU A 177 -11.66 8.07 8.62
CA LEU A 177 -12.69 8.33 9.62
C LEU A 177 -12.66 7.25 10.70
N PRO A 178 -13.11 7.55 11.94
CA PRO A 178 -13.29 6.52 12.96
C PRO A 178 -14.13 5.35 12.43
N GLY A 179 -13.69 4.13 12.69
CA GLY A 179 -14.38 2.95 12.16
C GLY A 179 -13.52 1.71 12.11
N GLU A 180 -14.09 0.65 11.55
CA GLU A 180 -13.48 -0.65 11.35
C GLU A 180 -12.92 -0.75 9.93
N TYR A 181 -11.73 -1.31 9.80
CA TYR A 181 -11.01 -1.42 8.53
C TYR A 181 -10.31 -2.77 8.42
N ALA A 182 -9.97 -3.13 7.18
CA ALA A 182 -9.18 -4.30 6.90
C ALA A 182 -8.18 -4.07 5.77
N ILE A 183 -7.08 -4.82 5.82
CA ILE A 183 -6.20 -5.04 4.69
C ILE A 183 -6.48 -6.44 4.18
N VAL A 184 -6.96 -6.53 2.94
CA VAL A 184 -7.44 -7.75 2.31
C VAL A 184 -6.49 -8.13 1.18
N GLY A 185 -5.89 -9.30 1.28
CA GLY A 185 -5.03 -9.86 0.23
C GLY A 185 -5.81 -10.36 -0.98
N SER A 186 -5.11 -11.04 -1.87
CA SER A 186 -5.72 -11.70 -3.02
C SER A 186 -6.64 -12.86 -2.64
N ASP A 187 -6.41 -13.47 -1.50
CA ASP A 187 -7.30 -14.42 -0.84
C ASP A 187 -8.05 -13.72 0.31
N LEU A 188 -9.35 -13.90 0.37
CA LEU A 188 -10.19 -13.33 1.43
C LEU A 188 -10.05 -14.09 2.76
N GLU A 189 -9.32 -15.19 2.78
CA GLU A 189 -9.08 -16.00 3.98
C GLU A 189 -8.10 -15.30 4.94
N ARG A 190 -7.23 -14.45 4.38
CA ARG A 190 -6.21 -13.70 5.13
C ARG A 190 -6.54 -12.22 5.15
N THR A 191 -7.32 -11.84 6.14
CA THR A 191 -7.78 -10.46 6.33
C THR A 191 -7.19 -9.91 7.62
N ALA A 192 -6.33 -8.91 7.54
CA ALA A 192 -5.80 -8.22 8.72
C ALA A 192 -6.72 -7.05 9.07
N THR A 193 -7.22 -7.02 10.31
CA THR A 193 -8.20 -6.00 10.72
C THR A 193 -7.66 -5.04 11.76
N PHE A 194 -8.18 -3.83 11.73
CA PHE A 194 -7.90 -2.79 12.72
C PHE A 194 -9.08 -1.83 12.82
N ARG A 195 -9.14 -1.11 13.92
CA ARG A 195 -10.09 0.00 14.10
C ARG A 195 -9.35 1.31 14.32
N VAL A 196 -9.89 2.37 13.75
CA VAL A 196 -9.41 3.74 13.97
C VAL A 196 -10.26 4.36 15.08
N ALA A 197 -9.59 4.85 16.12
CA ALA A 197 -10.25 5.54 17.22
C ALA A 197 -10.83 6.88 16.77
N PRO A 198 -11.90 7.37 17.43
CA PRO A 198 -12.24 8.78 17.32
C PRO A 198 -11.03 9.64 17.72
N VAL A 199 -10.69 10.64 16.93
CA VAL A 199 -9.70 11.63 17.30
C VAL A 199 -10.27 12.40 18.50
N SER A 200 -9.70 12.19 19.69
CA SER A 200 -10.04 13.03 20.83
C SER A 200 -9.56 14.44 20.52
N MET A 201 -10.49 15.35 20.23
CA MET A 201 -10.14 16.76 20.18
C MET A 201 -9.68 17.18 21.59
N PRO A 202 -8.54 17.88 21.70
CA PRO A 202 -8.07 18.40 22.97
C PRO A 202 -9.01 19.45 23.57
#